data_8f024c6f03dce8f9cdcf9c0afb85f1c8
#
_entry.id   8f024c6f03dce8f9cdcf9c0afb85f1c8
#
_cell.length_a   1.000
_cell.length_b   1.000
_cell.length_c   1.000
_cell.angle_alpha   90.00
_cell.angle_beta   90.00
_cell.angle_gamma   90.00
#
_symmetry.space_group_name_H-M   'P 1'
#
loop_
_entity.id
_entity.type
_entity.pdbx_description
1 polymer ?
#
loop_
_entity_poly.entity_id
_entity_poly.type
_entity_poly.pdbx_seq_one_letter_code
_entity_poly.pdbx_strand_id
1 'polypeptide(L)'
;MAKNLIPEIAKMLGVELGEEFKIDKYDGLIFKFVDNKLMTTRPDYKGATWVTPYATFNELVGGEVGVIKLPWKPQMFETYCSFDIVYGKLVVCYLKWTGLPYQYALLDRGWVYRTRSEAQAALPSVAKELDVEYKL
;
A
#
# COMPACT_ATOMS: atom_id res chain seq x y z
N MET A 1 23.25 19.71 19.70
CA MET A 1 22.96 18.72 18.65
C MET A 1 21.66 19.04 17.95
N ALA A 2 21.66 19.03 16.63
CA ALA A 2 20.44 19.29 15.88
C ALA A 2 19.49 18.10 16.03
N LYS A 3 18.20 18.39 16.18
CA LYS A 3 17.17 17.37 16.30
C LYS A 3 16.80 16.86 14.91
N ASN A 4 16.64 15.54 14.77
CA ASN A 4 16.12 14.94 13.55
C ASN A 4 14.61 15.20 13.47
N LEU A 5 14.18 16.01 12.50
CA LEU A 5 12.78 16.41 12.34
C LEU A 5 11.99 15.46 11.41
N ILE A 6 12.62 14.47 10.80
CA ILE A 6 11.94 13.59 9.84
C ILE A 6 10.73 12.88 10.44
N PRO A 7 10.80 12.30 11.66
CA PRO A 7 9.59 11.68 12.24
C PRO A 7 8.42 12.65 12.41
N GLU A 8 8.71 13.90 12.78
CA GLU A 8 7.66 14.92 12.94
C GLU A 8 7.09 15.35 11.60
N ILE A 9 7.94 15.50 10.58
CA ILE A 9 7.50 15.86 9.22
C ILE A 9 6.62 14.77 8.64
N ALA A 10 7.00 13.49 8.78
CA ALA A 10 6.19 12.37 8.34
C ALA A 10 4.81 12.40 9.00
N LYS A 11 4.76 12.63 10.31
CA LYS A 11 3.51 12.73 11.05
C LYS A 11 2.64 13.89 10.55
N MET A 12 3.23 15.04 10.27
CA MET A 12 2.52 16.20 9.73
C MET A 12 1.92 15.91 8.35
N LEU A 13 2.57 15.06 7.56
CA LEU A 13 2.09 14.65 6.25
C LEU A 13 1.12 13.45 6.32
N GLY A 14 0.89 12.91 7.51
CA GLY A 14 -0.04 11.80 7.70
C GLY A 14 0.51 10.43 7.37
N VAL A 15 1.83 10.26 7.33
CA VAL A 15 2.49 8.99 7.04
C VAL A 15 3.39 8.57 8.20
N GLU A 16 3.62 7.27 8.32
CA GLU A 16 4.55 6.72 9.32
C GLU A 16 5.93 6.52 8.71
N LEU A 17 6.95 6.39 9.56
CA LEU A 17 8.30 6.02 9.09
C LEU A 17 8.25 4.63 8.45
N GLY A 18 8.85 4.51 7.27
CA GLY A 18 8.85 3.27 6.52
C GLY A 18 7.59 3.02 5.71
N GLU A 19 6.54 3.80 5.91
CA GLU A 19 5.31 3.66 5.12
C GLU A 19 5.55 4.15 3.69
N GLU A 20 5.19 3.33 2.70
CA GLU A 20 5.30 3.70 1.29
C GLU A 20 4.09 4.54 0.87
N PHE A 21 4.33 5.59 0.09
CA PHE A 21 3.28 6.48 -0.41
C PHE A 21 3.67 7.02 -1.79
N LYS A 22 2.71 7.64 -2.48
CA LYS A 22 2.96 8.33 -3.75
C LYS A 22 2.90 9.84 -3.55
N ILE A 23 3.45 10.57 -4.51
CA ILE A 23 3.36 12.03 -4.56
C ILE A 23 2.70 12.41 -5.89
N ASP A 24 1.73 13.31 -5.85
CA ASP A 24 0.86 13.64 -6.98
C ASP A 24 1.61 14.14 -8.22
N LYS A 25 2.77 14.78 -8.06
CA LYS A 25 3.59 15.29 -9.16
C LYS A 25 4.43 14.21 -9.84
N TYR A 26 4.77 13.13 -9.13
CA TYR A 26 5.74 12.14 -9.56
C TYR A 26 5.09 10.79 -9.83
N ASP A 27 4.51 10.66 -11.02
CA ASP A 27 3.89 9.40 -11.44
C ASP A 27 4.94 8.30 -11.61
N GLY A 28 4.58 7.08 -11.20
CA GLY A 28 5.46 5.91 -11.32
C GLY A 28 6.52 5.79 -10.24
N LEU A 29 6.58 6.73 -9.29
CA LEU A 29 7.53 6.67 -8.17
C LEU A 29 6.81 6.37 -6.86
N ILE A 30 7.50 5.65 -5.98
CA ILE A 30 7.07 5.40 -4.61
C ILE A 30 8.08 6.04 -3.67
N PHE A 31 7.60 6.59 -2.57
CA PHE A 31 8.40 7.31 -1.58
C PHE A 31 8.20 6.71 -0.20
N LYS A 32 9.18 6.87 0.66
CA LYS A 32 9.06 6.59 2.10
C LYS A 32 10.04 7.46 2.88
N PHE A 33 9.68 7.77 4.13
CA PHE A 33 10.62 8.34 5.07
C PHE A 33 11.31 7.23 5.84
N VAL A 34 12.63 7.28 5.87
CA VAL A 34 13.42 6.46 6.79
C VAL A 34 13.93 7.38 7.91
N ASP A 35 14.72 6.86 8.85
CA ASP A 35 15.05 7.56 10.09
C ASP A 35 15.42 9.04 9.93
N ASN A 36 16.12 9.40 8.87
CA ASN A 36 16.67 10.77 8.73
C ASN A 36 16.57 11.33 7.32
N LYS A 37 15.80 10.71 6.42
CA LYS A 37 15.69 11.20 5.04
C LYS A 37 14.47 10.63 4.31
N LEU A 38 14.12 11.29 3.21
CA LEU A 38 13.14 10.81 2.26
C LEU A 38 13.86 9.94 1.22
N MET A 39 13.25 8.81 0.86
CA MET A 39 13.76 7.89 -0.16
C MET A 39 12.71 7.67 -1.24
N THR A 40 13.17 7.38 -2.45
CA THR A 40 12.29 7.07 -3.58
C THR A 40 12.82 5.89 -4.39
N THR A 41 11.89 5.19 -5.04
CA THR A 41 12.24 4.13 -5.99
C THR A 41 11.20 4.08 -7.12
N ARG A 42 11.55 3.43 -8.21
CA ARG A 42 10.66 3.18 -9.33
C ARG A 42 10.31 1.68 -9.34
N PRO A 43 9.15 1.28 -8.77
CA PRO A 43 8.86 -0.14 -8.55
C PRO A 43 8.65 -0.96 -9.82
N ASP A 44 8.32 -0.32 -10.93
CA ASP A 44 8.14 -0.97 -12.22
C ASP A 44 9.45 -1.20 -12.99
N TYR A 45 10.57 -0.73 -12.46
CA TYR A 45 11.87 -0.86 -13.11
C TYR A 45 12.66 -2.00 -12.47
N LYS A 46 13.00 -3.01 -13.27
CA LYS A 46 13.75 -4.17 -12.78
C LYS A 46 15.14 -3.74 -12.30
N GLY A 47 15.47 -4.10 -11.07
CA GLY A 47 16.74 -3.73 -10.46
C GLY A 47 16.75 -2.35 -9.82
N ALA A 48 15.60 -1.69 -9.73
CA ALA A 48 15.50 -0.39 -9.05
C ALA A 48 15.85 -0.53 -7.56
N THR A 49 16.59 0.45 -7.06
CA THR A 49 16.93 0.54 -5.63
C THR A 49 16.36 1.84 -5.06
N TRP A 50 16.30 1.92 -3.74
CA TRP A 50 15.90 3.14 -3.06
C TRP A 50 17.04 4.16 -3.12
N VAL A 51 16.72 5.39 -3.55
CA VAL A 51 17.67 6.49 -3.67
C VAL A 51 17.11 7.75 -3.04
N THR A 52 17.97 8.72 -2.72
CA THR A 52 17.54 10.01 -2.20
C THR A 52 17.07 10.90 -3.35
N PRO A 53 15.80 11.40 -3.34
CA PRO A 53 15.31 12.25 -4.42
C PRO A 53 15.87 13.66 -4.35
N TYR A 54 15.92 14.31 -5.51
CA TYR A 54 16.28 15.72 -5.62
C TYR A 54 15.02 16.59 -5.46
N ALA A 55 15.14 17.66 -4.71
CA ALA A 55 14.13 18.71 -4.58
C ALA A 55 12.76 18.26 -4.01
N THR A 56 12.40 16.98 -4.05
CA THR A 56 11.08 16.47 -3.64
C THR A 56 10.79 16.78 -2.18
N PHE A 57 11.79 16.65 -1.31
CA PHE A 57 11.62 16.96 0.11
C PHE A 57 11.22 18.42 0.32
N ASN A 58 11.88 19.35 -0.38
CA ASN A 58 11.55 20.78 -0.29
C ASN A 58 10.15 21.06 -0.81
N GLU A 59 9.74 20.39 -1.87
CA GLU A 59 8.39 20.53 -2.42
C GLU A 59 7.32 20.04 -1.45
N LEU A 60 7.57 18.94 -0.74
CA LEU A 60 6.65 18.43 0.28
C LEU A 60 6.54 19.39 1.46
N VAL A 61 7.67 19.86 1.96
CA VAL A 61 7.69 20.80 3.11
C VAL A 61 7.06 22.13 2.73
N GLY A 62 7.28 22.58 1.51
CA GLY A 62 6.71 23.83 1.00
C GLY A 62 5.24 23.76 0.59
N GLY A 63 4.64 22.56 0.62
CA GLY A 63 3.24 22.39 0.23
C GLY A 63 2.98 22.42 -1.27
N GLU A 64 4.02 22.33 -2.10
CA GLU A 64 3.88 22.38 -3.55
C GLU A 64 3.35 21.07 -4.15
N VAL A 65 3.50 19.97 -3.42
CA VAL A 65 3.05 18.64 -3.82
C VAL A 65 2.30 17.98 -2.67
N GLY A 66 1.42 17.03 -2.99
CA GLY A 66 0.62 16.32 -2.02
C GLY A 66 0.96 14.84 -1.93
N VAL A 67 0.76 14.28 -0.73
CA VAL A 67 0.94 12.86 -0.46
C VAL A 67 -0.32 12.11 -0.87
N ILE A 68 -0.15 11.00 -1.59
CA ILE A 68 -1.22 10.06 -1.90
C ILE A 68 -0.92 8.77 -1.15
N LYS A 69 -1.75 8.43 -0.17
CA LYS A 69 -1.57 7.22 0.61
C LYS A 69 -1.90 5.99 -0.22
N LEU A 70 -1.05 4.98 -0.14
CA LEU A 70 -1.29 3.71 -0.80
C LEU A 70 -2.26 2.87 0.05
N PRO A 71 -3.03 1.97 -0.59
CA PRO A 71 -3.77 0.97 0.16
C PRO A 71 -2.82 0.16 1.04
N TRP A 72 -3.36 -0.33 2.18
CA TRP A 72 -2.58 -1.19 3.04
C TRP A 72 -2.04 -2.38 2.26
N LYS A 73 -0.76 -2.69 2.45
CA LYS A 73 -0.11 -3.85 1.85
C LYS A 73 0.55 -4.68 2.96
N PRO A 74 0.37 -6.01 2.95
CA PRO A 74 1.02 -6.87 3.93
C PRO A 74 2.55 -6.81 3.80
N GLN A 75 3.23 -7.02 4.91
CA GLN A 75 4.66 -7.27 4.91
C GLN A 75 4.92 -8.74 4.53
N MET A 76 6.16 -9.06 4.16
CA MET A 76 6.53 -10.43 3.79
C MET A 76 6.15 -11.40 4.91
N PHE A 77 5.44 -12.47 4.52
CA PHE A 77 4.92 -13.53 5.41
C PHE A 77 3.82 -13.08 6.38
N GLU A 78 3.33 -11.85 6.26
CA GLU A 78 2.17 -11.40 7.03
C GLU A 78 0.89 -12.01 6.45
N THR A 79 -0.03 -12.40 7.33
CA THR A 79 -1.33 -12.94 6.91
C THR A 79 -2.25 -11.79 6.48
N TYR A 80 -2.94 -12.00 5.38
CA TYR A 80 -3.97 -11.08 4.89
C TYR A 80 -5.23 -11.85 4.53
N CYS A 81 -6.32 -11.13 4.36
CA CYS A 81 -7.60 -11.71 3.94
C CYS A 81 -7.89 -11.33 2.50
N SER A 82 -8.44 -12.25 1.75
CA SER A 82 -8.89 -12.03 0.38
C SER A 82 -10.07 -12.95 0.10
N PHE A 83 -10.35 -13.24 -1.15
CA PHE A 83 -11.49 -14.06 -1.54
C PHE A 83 -11.06 -15.27 -2.34
N ASP A 84 -11.83 -16.34 -2.21
CA ASP A 84 -11.69 -17.55 -3.03
C ASP A 84 -13.09 -18.06 -3.37
N ILE A 85 -13.19 -18.89 -4.38
CA ILE A 85 -14.46 -19.53 -4.76
C ILE A 85 -14.40 -20.99 -4.35
N VAL A 86 -15.29 -21.37 -3.43
CA VAL A 86 -15.39 -22.73 -2.91
C VAL A 86 -16.82 -23.23 -3.15
N TYR A 87 -16.95 -24.33 -3.88
CA TYR A 87 -18.26 -24.90 -4.26
C TYR A 87 -19.18 -23.87 -4.93
N GLY A 88 -18.60 -23.04 -5.81
CA GLY A 88 -19.35 -22.01 -6.54
C GLY A 88 -19.72 -20.76 -5.75
N LYS A 89 -19.25 -20.63 -4.51
CA LYS A 89 -19.55 -19.48 -3.67
C LYS A 89 -18.29 -18.72 -3.30
N LEU A 90 -18.39 -17.40 -3.30
CA LEU A 90 -17.29 -16.53 -2.88
C LEU A 90 -17.18 -16.57 -1.35
N VAL A 91 -15.99 -16.81 -0.85
CA VAL A 91 -15.72 -16.88 0.59
C VAL A 91 -14.46 -16.06 0.92
N VAL A 92 -14.36 -15.63 2.17
CA VAL A 92 -13.14 -14.99 2.69
C VAL A 92 -12.10 -16.07 2.96
N CYS A 93 -10.88 -15.85 2.50
CA CYS A 93 -9.76 -16.75 2.77
C CYS A 93 -8.60 -16.00 3.42
N TYR A 94 -7.71 -16.76 4.06
CA TYR A 94 -6.49 -16.23 4.69
C TYR A 94 -5.29 -16.72 3.91
N LEU A 95 -4.39 -15.81 3.60
CA LEU A 95 -3.18 -16.12 2.83
C LEU A 95 -2.00 -15.39 3.45
N LYS A 96 -0.79 -15.92 3.22
CA LYS A 96 0.45 -15.23 3.59
C LYS A 96 1.00 -14.47 2.40
N TRP A 97 1.42 -13.25 2.64
CA TRP A 97 1.99 -12.41 1.59
C TRP A 97 3.41 -12.90 1.25
N THR A 98 3.61 -13.26 0.00
CA THR A 98 4.91 -13.72 -0.50
C THR A 98 5.40 -12.92 -1.70
N GLY A 99 4.67 -11.86 -2.09
CA GLY A 99 5.05 -10.99 -3.20
C GLY A 99 4.88 -11.60 -4.58
N LEU A 100 4.02 -12.61 -4.72
CA LEU A 100 3.75 -13.23 -6.01
C LEU A 100 2.91 -12.33 -6.92
N PRO A 101 3.04 -12.47 -8.26
CA PRO A 101 2.29 -11.61 -9.18
C PRO A 101 0.78 -11.60 -8.95
N TYR A 102 0.16 -12.74 -8.63
CA TYR A 102 -1.28 -12.78 -8.40
C TYR A 102 -1.68 -11.98 -7.16
N GLN A 103 -0.80 -11.89 -6.16
CA GLN A 103 -1.05 -11.11 -4.95
C GLN A 103 -1.05 -9.62 -5.25
N TYR A 104 -0.13 -9.15 -6.09
CA TYR A 104 -0.14 -7.76 -6.54
C TYR A 104 -1.38 -7.45 -7.39
N ALA A 105 -1.84 -8.41 -8.18
CA ALA A 105 -3.08 -8.25 -8.94
C ALA A 105 -4.29 -8.11 -8.00
N LEU A 106 -4.34 -8.89 -6.92
CA LEU A 106 -5.38 -8.75 -5.90
C LEU A 106 -5.31 -7.37 -5.22
N LEU A 107 -4.11 -6.92 -4.90
CA LEU A 107 -3.89 -5.61 -4.29
C LEU A 107 -4.39 -4.48 -5.19
N ASP A 108 -4.09 -4.56 -6.49
CA ASP A 108 -4.54 -3.58 -7.47
C ASP A 108 -6.06 -3.52 -7.59
N ARG A 109 -6.75 -4.64 -7.39
CA ARG A 109 -8.21 -4.70 -7.41
C ARG A 109 -8.84 -4.25 -6.10
N GLY A 110 -8.05 -4.01 -5.05
CA GLY A 110 -8.55 -3.68 -3.74
C GLY A 110 -9.07 -4.88 -2.95
N TRP A 111 -8.62 -6.09 -3.27
CA TRP A 111 -9.07 -7.33 -2.64
C TRP A 111 -8.08 -7.89 -1.63
N VAL A 112 -7.25 -7.05 -1.06
CA VAL A 112 -6.33 -7.40 0.04
C VAL A 112 -6.77 -6.64 1.27
N TYR A 113 -7.17 -7.35 2.31
CA TYR A 113 -7.74 -6.75 3.52
C TYR A 113 -6.90 -7.12 4.74
N ARG A 114 -6.78 -6.18 5.64
CA ARG A 114 -6.00 -6.36 6.87
C ARG A 114 -6.70 -7.29 7.84
N THR A 115 -8.03 -7.22 7.92
CA THR A 115 -8.83 -8.00 8.86
C THR A 115 -9.94 -8.75 8.14
N ARG A 116 -10.41 -9.82 8.79
CA ARG A 116 -11.56 -10.57 8.30
C ARG A 116 -12.82 -9.72 8.23
N SER A 117 -13.02 -8.84 9.21
CA SER A 117 -14.19 -7.95 9.24
C SER A 117 -14.25 -7.05 8.03
N GLU A 118 -13.12 -6.50 7.61
CA GLU A 118 -13.06 -5.66 6.40
C GLU A 118 -13.40 -6.46 5.15
N ALA A 119 -12.84 -7.68 5.03
CA ALA A 119 -13.13 -8.55 3.89
C ALA A 119 -14.59 -8.98 3.88
N GLN A 120 -15.17 -9.34 5.02
CA GLN A 120 -16.58 -9.73 5.10
C GLN A 120 -17.52 -8.58 4.74
N ALA A 121 -17.15 -7.36 5.12
CA ALA A 121 -17.95 -6.18 4.77
C ALA A 121 -17.96 -5.92 3.25
N ALA A 122 -16.88 -6.24 2.56
CA ALA A 122 -16.77 -6.07 1.11
C ALA A 122 -17.35 -7.26 0.32
N LEU A 123 -17.52 -8.41 0.95
CA LEU A 123 -17.88 -9.67 0.30
C LEU A 123 -19.16 -9.56 -0.56
N PRO A 124 -20.28 -9.00 -0.08
CA PRO A 124 -21.48 -8.90 -0.89
C PRO A 124 -21.29 -8.10 -2.19
N SER A 125 -20.56 -6.99 -2.10
CA SER A 125 -20.30 -6.13 -3.26
C SER A 125 -19.41 -6.83 -4.29
N VAL A 126 -18.39 -7.54 -3.83
CA VAL A 126 -17.48 -8.28 -4.71
C VAL A 126 -18.22 -9.43 -5.39
N ALA A 127 -19.05 -10.16 -4.64
CA ALA A 127 -19.85 -11.25 -5.18
C ALA A 127 -20.81 -10.74 -6.26
N LYS A 128 -21.43 -9.58 -6.05
CA LYS A 128 -22.30 -8.96 -7.04
C LYS A 128 -21.53 -8.56 -8.30
N GLU A 129 -20.35 -7.97 -8.12
CA GLU A 129 -19.49 -7.59 -9.25
C GLU A 129 -19.10 -8.81 -10.11
N LEU A 130 -18.82 -9.93 -9.47
CA LEU A 130 -18.44 -11.17 -10.14
C LEU A 130 -19.64 -12.01 -10.57
N ASP A 131 -20.85 -11.63 -10.22
CA ASP A 131 -22.10 -12.36 -10.49
C ASP A 131 -22.03 -13.80 -9.93
N VAL A 132 -21.63 -13.93 -8.67
CA VAL A 132 -21.54 -15.21 -7.95
C VAL A 132 -22.24 -15.08 -6.58
N GLU A 133 -22.64 -16.22 -6.04
CA GLU A 133 -23.15 -16.27 -4.66
C GLU A 133 -21.97 -16.17 -3.68
N TYR A 134 -22.29 -15.80 -2.43
CA TYR A 134 -21.27 -15.73 -1.39
C TYR A 134 -21.74 -16.41 -0.12
N LYS A 135 -20.77 -16.75 0.73
CA LYS A 135 -21.01 -17.35 2.04
C LYS A 135 -20.14 -16.67 3.06
N LEU A 136 -20.76 -16.18 4.14
CA LEU A 136 -20.05 -15.59 5.28
C LEU A 136 -19.39 -16.67 6.15
#